data_419d93ed4e6912fa572b06bc4c3bec2f
#
_entry.id   419d93ed4e6912fa572b06bc4c3bec2f
#
_cell.length_a   1.000
_cell.length_b   1.000
_cell.length_c   1.000
_cell.angle_alpha   90.00
_cell.angle_beta   90.00
_cell.angle_gamma   90.00
#
_symmetry.space_group_name_H-M   'P 1'
#
loop_
_entity.id
_entity.type
_entity.pdbx_description
1 polymer ?
#
loop_
_entity_poly.entity_id
_entity_poly.type
_entity_poly.pdbx_seq_one_letter_code
_entity_poly.pdbx_strand_id
1 'polypeptide(L)'
;NLLLHLTNNHIPMKYLEFTFRTVPCTEIVNDVLSGVLGEAGFESFVEQTDGITAYIQKELYNESLLKEALADFPLPDTQIEYNFVETEDKDWNEEWEKNFFQPIVIGDRCVIHSTFHNDVPQAEYDIVINPQMAFGTGHHETTSLIIGELLDSDLQGKALLDMGCGTSILAILARMRGASPCTAIDIDEWCVRNSLENIELNGVDNIAVSQGDASSLESKGPFDMVIANINRNILLADMKHYIARMNPGAELLMSGFYIDDIPVIREEAERNGLHFVHHREKNRWAAVKFQK
;
A
#
# COMPACT_ATOMS: atom_id res chain seq x y z
N ASN A 1 25.88 9.57 -29.99
CA ASN A 1 26.29 10.69 -29.12
C ASN A 1 25.16 11.72 -29.06
N LEU A 2 24.22 11.58 -28.18
CA LEU A 2 23.50 12.67 -27.53
C LEU A 2 22.92 12.10 -26.23
N LEU A 3 23.68 12.25 -25.16
CA LEU A 3 23.22 12.12 -23.78
C LEU A 3 22.24 13.29 -23.55
N LEU A 4 20.94 12.99 -23.58
CA LEU A 4 19.93 13.88 -23.02
C LEU A 4 19.92 13.63 -21.50
N HIS A 5 20.60 14.49 -20.77
CA HIS A 5 20.32 14.71 -19.35
C HIS A 5 18.88 15.22 -19.23
N LEU A 6 17.96 14.34 -18.92
CA LEU A 6 16.68 14.73 -18.30
C LEU A 6 16.98 15.09 -16.84
N THR A 7 17.34 16.34 -16.61
CA THR A 7 17.26 16.95 -15.29
C THR A 7 15.79 16.97 -14.91
N ASN A 8 15.38 16.11 -13.98
CA ASN A 8 14.15 16.26 -13.25
C ASN A 8 14.20 17.63 -12.57
N ASN A 9 13.56 18.62 -13.16
CA ASN A 9 13.22 19.84 -12.46
C ASN A 9 12.06 19.49 -11.48
N HIS A 10 12.40 18.92 -10.34
CA HIS A 10 11.55 19.02 -9.17
C HIS A 10 11.50 20.51 -8.83
N ILE A 11 10.36 21.15 -9.14
CA ILE A 11 10.02 22.44 -8.55
C ILE A 11 9.75 22.12 -7.08
N PRO A 12 10.56 22.60 -6.12
CA PRO A 12 10.36 22.30 -4.72
C PRO A 12 9.03 22.87 -4.26
N MET A 13 8.09 21.99 -3.89
CA MET A 13 6.80 22.39 -3.37
C MET A 13 6.98 22.82 -1.92
N LYS A 14 6.75 24.11 -1.62
CA LYS A 14 6.84 24.64 -0.27
C LYS A 14 5.54 24.35 0.49
N TYR A 15 5.69 23.83 1.70
CA TYR A 15 4.58 23.57 2.61
C TYR A 15 4.54 24.56 3.76
N LEU A 16 3.33 24.79 4.27
CA LEU A 16 3.10 25.42 5.56
C LEU A 16 2.66 24.34 6.54
N GLU A 17 3.33 24.26 7.66
CA GLU A 17 3.00 23.41 8.78
C GLU A 17 2.18 24.20 9.79
N PHE A 18 0.96 23.78 10.04
CA PHE A 18 0.06 24.38 11.03
C PHE A 18 -0.06 23.46 12.24
N THR A 19 0.16 24.02 13.42
CA THR A 19 -0.14 23.35 14.69
C THR A 19 -1.44 23.92 15.24
N PHE A 20 -2.47 23.08 15.31
CA PHE A 20 -3.77 23.41 15.90
C PHE A 20 -3.86 22.82 17.30
N ARG A 21 -4.25 23.65 18.27
CA ARG A 21 -4.58 23.24 19.64
C ARG A 21 -6.06 23.33 19.85
N THR A 22 -6.65 22.30 20.44
CA THR A 22 -8.09 22.20 20.66
C THR A 22 -8.42 22.06 22.13
N VAL A 23 -9.50 22.73 22.58
CA VAL A 23 -10.02 22.58 23.93
C VAL A 23 -11.56 22.44 23.85
N PRO A 24 -12.11 21.24 24.21
CA PRO A 24 -11.40 20.04 24.65
C PRO A 24 -10.63 19.37 23.52
N CYS A 25 -9.50 18.72 23.84
CA CYS A 25 -8.78 17.86 22.90
C CYS A 25 -9.30 16.43 23.04
N THR A 26 -10.05 15.98 22.05
CA THR A 26 -10.60 14.61 21.98
C THR A 26 -10.46 14.08 20.56
N GLU A 27 -10.43 12.76 20.41
CA GLU A 27 -10.39 12.09 19.11
C GLU A 27 -11.47 12.62 18.14
N ILE A 28 -12.70 12.76 18.62
CA ILE A 28 -13.83 13.29 17.83
C ILE A 28 -13.56 14.73 17.37
N VAL A 29 -13.01 15.58 18.22
CA VAL A 29 -12.70 16.98 17.87
C VAL A 29 -11.59 17.00 16.82
N ASN A 30 -10.56 16.18 16.96
CA ASN A 30 -9.45 16.09 16.03
C ASN A 30 -9.89 15.55 14.66
N ASP A 31 -10.76 14.53 14.64
CA ASP A 31 -11.33 13.98 13.41
C ASP A 31 -12.17 15.01 12.65
N VAL A 32 -13.07 15.70 13.36
CA VAL A 32 -13.89 16.76 12.77
C VAL A 32 -13.02 17.91 12.27
N LEU A 33 -12.00 18.30 13.02
CA LEU A 33 -11.08 19.36 12.62
C LEU A 33 -10.29 18.96 11.36
N SER A 34 -9.81 17.73 11.29
CA SER A 34 -9.13 17.21 10.10
C SER A 34 -10.03 17.23 8.87
N GLY A 35 -11.31 16.84 9.01
CA GLY A 35 -12.29 16.93 7.93
C GLY A 35 -12.51 18.38 7.45
N VAL A 36 -12.74 19.31 8.37
CA VAL A 36 -12.93 20.74 8.06
C VAL A 36 -11.70 21.36 7.38
N LEU A 37 -10.51 21.04 7.87
CA LEU A 37 -9.26 21.51 7.28
C LEU A 37 -8.99 20.89 5.91
N GLY A 38 -9.39 19.62 5.69
CA GLY A 38 -9.32 18.98 4.38
C GLY A 38 -10.13 19.73 3.32
N GLU A 39 -11.34 20.22 3.68
CA GLU A 39 -12.15 21.07 2.79
C GLU A 39 -11.49 22.43 2.52
N ALA A 40 -10.68 22.93 3.46
CA ALA A 40 -9.89 24.15 3.31
C ALA A 40 -8.56 23.94 2.55
N GLY A 41 -8.29 22.73 2.05
CA GLY A 41 -7.16 22.40 1.19
C GLY A 41 -5.94 21.80 1.91
N PHE A 42 -6.05 21.42 3.18
CA PHE A 42 -4.99 20.71 3.89
C PHE A 42 -4.97 19.24 3.46
N GLU A 43 -3.76 18.70 3.28
CA GLU A 43 -3.56 17.38 2.66
C GLU A 43 -3.14 16.28 3.66
N SER A 44 -2.52 16.66 4.78
CA SER A 44 -1.96 15.70 5.74
C SER A 44 -2.19 16.17 7.17
N PHE A 45 -2.47 15.20 8.06
CA PHE A 45 -2.80 15.46 9.45
C PHE A 45 -2.04 14.50 10.36
N VAL A 46 -1.45 15.04 11.45
CA VAL A 46 -0.74 14.26 12.47
C VAL A 46 -1.32 14.61 13.82
N GLU A 47 -1.82 13.62 14.55
CA GLU A 47 -2.32 13.81 15.90
C GLU A 47 -1.21 14.21 16.86
N GLN A 48 -1.56 15.14 17.76
CA GLN A 48 -0.71 15.64 18.84
C GLN A 48 -1.45 15.47 20.18
N THR A 49 -0.71 15.58 21.27
CA THR A 49 -1.29 15.44 22.61
C THR A 49 -2.31 16.52 22.97
N ASP A 50 -2.26 17.69 22.30
CA ASP A 50 -3.07 18.86 22.56
C ASP A 50 -3.84 19.36 21.31
N GLY A 51 -3.92 18.52 20.24
CA GLY A 51 -4.62 18.84 18.99
C GLY A 51 -4.06 18.09 17.79
N ILE A 52 -3.88 18.78 16.66
CA ILE A 52 -3.33 18.20 15.44
C ILE A 52 -2.30 19.13 14.77
N THR A 53 -1.36 18.56 14.06
CA THR A 53 -0.54 19.25 13.07
C THR A 53 -1.08 18.95 11.68
N ALA A 54 -1.26 19.98 10.85
CA ALA A 54 -1.78 19.85 9.49
C ALA A 54 -0.89 20.56 8.47
N TYR A 55 -0.82 20.02 7.26
CA TYR A 55 0.07 20.52 6.21
C TYR A 55 -0.72 20.95 4.98
N ILE A 56 -0.33 22.08 4.39
CA ILE A 56 -0.92 22.62 3.17
C ILE A 56 0.18 23.15 2.25
N GLN A 57 0.07 22.93 0.95
CA GLN A 57 0.96 23.57 -0.02
C GLN A 57 0.83 25.09 0.08
N LYS A 58 1.97 25.78 0.18
CA LYS A 58 1.99 27.24 0.33
C LYS A 58 1.21 27.98 -0.76
N GLU A 59 1.25 27.45 -1.97
CA GLU A 59 0.54 28.05 -3.14
C GLU A 59 -0.98 27.85 -3.06
N LEU A 60 -1.45 26.83 -2.34
CA LEU A 60 -2.88 26.54 -2.16
C LEU A 60 -3.45 27.18 -0.88
N TYR A 61 -2.58 27.68 0.02
CA TYR A 61 -3.03 28.27 1.27
C TYR A 61 -3.84 29.55 1.04
N ASN A 62 -5.04 29.56 1.58
CA ASN A 62 -5.93 30.71 1.59
C ASN A 62 -6.42 31.00 3.01
N GLU A 63 -5.92 32.10 3.59
CA GLU A 63 -6.25 32.49 4.97
C GLU A 63 -7.75 32.74 5.18
N SER A 64 -8.46 33.24 4.17
CA SER A 64 -9.90 33.48 4.27
C SER A 64 -10.68 32.17 4.35
N LEU A 65 -10.33 31.17 3.54
CA LEU A 65 -10.94 29.85 3.61
C LEU A 65 -10.70 29.17 4.95
N LEU A 66 -9.47 29.26 5.50
CA LEU A 66 -9.18 28.71 6.81
C LEU A 66 -10.02 29.40 7.90
N LYS A 67 -10.12 30.73 7.87
CA LYS A 67 -10.91 31.48 8.85
C LYS A 67 -12.41 31.16 8.76
N GLU A 68 -12.96 31.03 7.56
CA GLU A 68 -14.35 30.62 7.33
C GLU A 68 -14.58 29.20 7.87
N ALA A 69 -13.72 28.25 7.53
CA ALA A 69 -13.81 26.88 7.98
C ALA A 69 -13.79 26.75 9.52
N LEU A 70 -12.93 27.53 10.19
CA LEU A 70 -12.86 27.53 11.65
C LEU A 70 -14.04 28.30 12.30
N ALA A 71 -14.59 29.32 11.64
CA ALA A 71 -15.74 30.06 12.14
C ALA A 71 -17.04 29.22 12.11
N ASP A 72 -17.15 28.34 11.10
CA ASP A 72 -18.30 27.43 10.93
C ASP A 72 -18.04 26.04 11.53
N PHE A 73 -17.08 25.93 12.47
CA PHE A 73 -16.72 24.66 13.08
C PHE A 73 -17.93 23.97 13.74
N PRO A 74 -18.25 22.69 13.39
CA PRO A 74 -19.49 22.06 13.78
C PRO A 74 -19.68 21.80 15.27
N LEU A 75 -18.59 21.90 16.08
CA LEU A 75 -18.62 21.65 17.52
C LEU A 75 -18.50 22.99 18.26
N PRO A 76 -19.63 23.63 18.68
CA PRO A 76 -19.65 25.04 19.13
C PRO A 76 -18.89 25.33 20.43
N ASP A 77 -18.66 24.32 21.26
CA ASP A 77 -17.94 24.47 22.53
C ASP A 77 -16.43 24.22 22.42
N THR A 78 -15.91 24.14 21.19
CA THR A 78 -14.51 23.89 20.94
C THR A 78 -13.75 25.21 20.73
N GLN A 79 -12.69 25.42 21.51
CA GLN A 79 -11.73 26.47 21.25
C GLN A 79 -10.59 25.94 20.40
N ILE A 80 -10.25 26.65 19.33
CA ILE A 80 -9.20 26.25 18.39
C ILE A 80 -8.22 27.41 18.28
N GLU A 81 -6.97 27.17 18.65
CA GLU A 81 -5.84 28.09 18.44
C GLU A 81 -4.89 27.44 17.45
N TYR A 82 -4.27 28.26 16.60
CA TYR A 82 -3.26 27.75 15.67
C TYR A 82 -2.10 28.72 15.48
N ASN A 83 -0.97 28.13 15.14
CA ASN A 83 0.18 28.85 14.59
C ASN A 83 0.70 28.07 13.39
N PHE A 84 1.53 28.71 12.58
CA PHE A 84 2.16 28.02 11.46
C PHE A 84 3.59 28.49 11.23
N VAL A 85 4.36 27.63 10.59
CA VAL A 85 5.72 27.91 10.11
C VAL A 85 5.82 27.54 8.64
N GLU A 86 6.61 28.30 7.89
CA GLU A 86 7.00 27.90 6.54
C GLU A 86 8.09 26.83 6.70
N THR A 87 7.81 25.63 6.22
CA THR A 87 8.82 24.57 6.22
C THR A 87 9.75 24.82 5.03
N GLU A 88 11.05 24.94 5.29
CA GLU A 88 12.03 24.81 4.23
C GLU A 88 11.87 23.42 3.61
N ASP A 89 12.23 23.27 2.32
CA ASP A 89 12.16 22.04 1.56
C ASP A 89 12.74 20.83 2.34
N LYS A 90 11.95 20.31 3.25
CA LYS A 90 12.16 18.98 3.79
C LYS A 90 11.29 18.06 2.97
N ASP A 91 11.92 17.12 2.30
CA ASP A 91 11.20 15.98 1.76
C ASP A 91 10.60 15.19 2.94
N TRP A 92 9.38 15.58 3.32
CA TRP A 92 8.65 14.96 4.44
C TRP A 92 8.45 13.48 4.22
N ASN A 93 8.39 13.05 2.96
CA ASN A 93 8.35 11.64 2.61
C ASN A 93 9.67 10.98 3.01
N GLU A 94 10.80 11.59 2.69
CA GLU A 94 12.12 11.07 3.06
C GLU A 94 12.35 11.04 4.58
N GLU A 95 11.90 12.07 5.31
CA GLU A 95 12.04 12.12 6.78
C GLU A 95 11.07 11.15 7.46
N TRP A 96 9.83 11.04 6.95
CA TRP A 96 8.87 10.03 7.40
C TRP A 96 9.38 8.61 7.12
N GLU A 97 9.83 8.36 5.92
CA GLU A 97 10.40 7.08 5.50
C GLU A 97 11.59 6.67 6.37
N LYS A 98 12.52 7.60 6.64
CA LYS A 98 13.69 7.33 7.51
C LYS A 98 13.32 7.04 8.96
N ASN A 99 12.28 7.67 9.49
CA ASN A 99 11.90 7.55 10.88
C ASN A 99 10.89 6.43 11.15
N PHE A 100 10.04 6.10 10.20
CA PHE A 100 8.92 5.15 10.37
C PHE A 100 9.08 3.85 9.59
N PHE A 101 9.83 3.84 8.51
CA PHE A 101 10.12 2.61 7.76
C PHE A 101 11.39 1.96 8.30
N GLN A 102 11.23 0.91 9.12
CA GLN A 102 12.34 0.09 9.62
C GLN A 102 12.46 -1.19 8.79
N PRO A 103 13.66 -1.79 8.64
CA PRO A 103 13.81 -3.07 8.00
C PRO A 103 12.92 -4.14 8.66
N ILE A 104 12.19 -4.91 7.84
CA ILE A 104 11.27 -5.94 8.30
C ILE A 104 11.86 -7.30 7.95
N VAL A 105 11.94 -8.19 8.94
CA VAL A 105 12.35 -9.58 8.73
C VAL A 105 11.13 -10.49 8.85
N ILE A 106 10.92 -11.34 7.83
CA ILE A 106 9.80 -12.28 7.78
C ILE A 106 10.36 -13.69 7.69
N GLY A 107 10.05 -14.50 8.73
CA GLY A 107 10.43 -15.91 8.80
C GLY A 107 11.93 -16.18 8.72
N ASP A 108 12.78 -15.26 9.17
CA ASP A 108 14.24 -15.29 9.08
C ASP A 108 14.79 -15.55 7.66
N ARG A 109 13.93 -15.45 6.66
CA ARG A 109 14.25 -15.78 5.25
C ARG A 109 14.11 -14.60 4.30
N CYS A 110 13.28 -13.62 4.63
CA CYS A 110 13.06 -12.44 3.79
C CYS A 110 13.26 -11.18 4.61
N VAL A 111 14.07 -10.26 4.12
CA VAL A 111 14.19 -8.90 4.63
C VAL A 111 13.64 -7.92 3.60
N ILE A 112 12.92 -6.92 4.09
CA ILE A 112 12.38 -5.82 3.30
C ILE A 112 12.93 -4.54 3.88
N HIS A 113 13.51 -3.71 3.06
CA HIS A 113 14.09 -2.45 3.50
C HIS A 113 14.06 -1.39 2.39
N SER A 114 14.37 -0.15 2.72
CA SER A 114 14.54 0.93 1.73
C SER A 114 16.01 1.17 1.41
N THR A 115 16.25 1.90 0.32
CA THR A 115 17.61 2.25 -0.15
C THR A 115 18.41 3.08 0.84
N PHE A 116 17.79 3.76 1.79
CA PHE A 116 18.45 4.57 2.82
C PHE A 116 18.88 3.79 4.07
N HIS A 117 18.49 2.52 4.21
CA HIS A 117 18.94 1.69 5.34
C HIS A 117 20.34 1.16 5.10
N ASN A 118 21.24 1.41 6.07
CA ASN A 118 22.65 0.98 5.99
C ASN A 118 22.96 -0.26 6.83
N ASP A 119 22.11 -0.57 7.81
CA ASP A 119 22.27 -1.72 8.72
C ASP A 119 21.06 -2.65 8.54
N VAL A 120 21.15 -3.51 7.51
CA VAL A 120 20.08 -4.42 7.13
C VAL A 120 20.48 -5.85 7.51
N PRO A 121 19.60 -6.59 8.22
CA PRO A 121 19.84 -7.99 8.51
C PRO A 121 20.00 -8.83 7.25
N GLN A 122 20.93 -9.79 7.26
CA GLN A 122 21.09 -10.71 6.13
C GLN A 122 19.94 -11.73 6.10
N ALA A 123 19.37 -11.97 4.92
CA ALA A 123 18.32 -12.95 4.69
C ALA A 123 18.52 -13.66 3.33
N GLU A 124 17.79 -14.76 3.11
CA GLU A 124 17.79 -15.50 1.83
C GLU A 124 17.28 -14.64 0.68
N TYR A 125 16.23 -13.83 0.94
CA TYR A 125 15.66 -12.87 0.02
C TYR A 125 15.77 -11.47 0.61
N ASP A 126 16.44 -10.60 -0.13
CA ASP A 126 16.64 -9.20 0.22
C ASP A 126 15.85 -8.35 -0.78
N ILE A 127 14.83 -7.64 -0.28
CA ILE A 127 13.89 -6.86 -1.11
C ILE A 127 14.01 -5.40 -0.75
N VAL A 128 14.41 -4.60 -1.74
CA VAL A 128 14.50 -3.16 -1.62
C VAL A 128 13.21 -2.52 -2.12
N ILE A 129 12.56 -1.74 -1.29
CA ILE A 129 11.35 -1.00 -1.64
C ILE A 129 11.55 0.49 -1.44
N ASN A 130 11.17 1.27 -2.45
CA ASN A 130 10.93 2.70 -2.29
C ASN A 130 9.43 2.86 -1.97
N PRO A 131 9.05 3.15 -0.72
CA PRO A 131 7.64 3.04 -0.29
C PRO A 131 6.72 4.12 -0.88
N GLN A 132 7.21 5.31 -1.22
CA GLN A 132 6.50 6.42 -1.89
C GLN A 132 4.99 6.52 -1.58
N MET A 133 4.55 6.34 -0.35
CA MET A 133 3.14 6.33 0.07
C MET A 133 2.24 5.28 -0.63
N ALA A 134 2.83 4.33 -1.38
CA ALA A 134 2.09 3.21 -1.94
C ALA A 134 1.80 2.15 -0.87
N PHE A 135 0.65 1.46 -0.99
CA PHE A 135 0.36 0.29 -0.15
C PHE A 135 1.30 -0.87 -0.50
N GLY A 136 1.64 -1.70 0.51
CA GLY A 136 2.48 -2.87 0.29
C GLY A 136 3.95 -2.69 0.70
N THR A 137 4.22 -1.81 1.67
CA THR A 137 5.59 -1.61 2.23
C THR A 137 6.11 -2.79 3.05
N GLY A 138 5.30 -3.83 3.25
CA GLY A 138 5.65 -4.99 4.08
C GLY A 138 5.33 -4.81 5.58
N HIS A 139 5.09 -3.59 6.07
CA HIS A 139 4.75 -3.35 7.48
C HIS A 139 3.37 -3.87 7.87
N HIS A 140 2.44 -3.93 6.92
CA HIS A 140 1.11 -4.42 7.19
C HIS A 140 1.10 -5.95 7.37
N GLU A 141 0.32 -6.44 8.34
CA GLU A 141 0.21 -7.85 8.67
C GLU A 141 -0.15 -8.71 7.47
N THR A 142 -1.06 -8.22 6.61
CA THR A 142 -1.52 -8.95 5.42
C THR A 142 -0.40 -9.22 4.43
N THR A 143 0.48 -8.25 4.19
CA THR A 143 1.66 -8.41 3.34
C THR A 143 2.62 -9.44 3.93
N SER A 144 2.88 -9.37 5.25
CA SER A 144 3.73 -10.35 5.94
C SER A 144 3.17 -11.77 5.86
N LEU A 145 1.84 -11.93 5.96
CA LEU A 145 1.17 -13.23 5.87
C LEU A 145 1.31 -13.85 4.47
N ILE A 146 1.09 -13.05 3.41
CA ILE A 146 1.26 -13.52 2.02
C ILE A 146 2.73 -13.84 1.73
N ILE A 147 3.67 -13.01 2.18
CA ILE A 147 5.11 -13.32 2.05
C ILE A 147 5.45 -14.65 2.70
N GLY A 148 4.94 -14.92 3.91
CA GLY A 148 5.12 -16.21 4.57
C GLY A 148 4.59 -17.38 3.73
N GLU A 149 3.43 -17.22 3.07
CA GLU A 149 2.90 -18.23 2.14
C GLU A 149 3.79 -18.42 0.92
N LEU A 150 4.25 -17.33 0.32
CA LEU A 150 5.15 -17.39 -0.83
C LEU A 150 6.47 -18.06 -0.49
N LEU A 151 7.04 -17.81 0.71
CA LEU A 151 8.27 -18.45 1.18
C LEU A 151 8.15 -19.98 1.33
N ASP A 152 6.96 -20.49 1.59
CA ASP A 152 6.71 -21.92 1.77
C ASP A 152 6.14 -22.62 0.49
N SER A 153 5.76 -21.84 -0.54
CA SER A 153 5.20 -22.36 -1.79
C SER A 153 6.30 -22.74 -2.77
N ASP A 154 6.05 -23.75 -3.62
CA ASP A 154 6.86 -24.01 -4.81
C ASP A 154 6.41 -23.08 -5.93
N LEU A 155 7.30 -22.16 -6.35
CA LEU A 155 7.00 -21.14 -7.35
C LEU A 155 7.78 -21.34 -8.66
N GLN A 156 8.65 -22.35 -8.72
CA GLN A 156 9.53 -22.54 -9.87
C GLN A 156 8.74 -22.72 -11.17
N GLY A 157 8.89 -21.79 -12.10
CA GLY A 157 8.25 -21.79 -13.41
C GLY A 157 6.75 -21.52 -13.41
N LYS A 158 6.14 -21.20 -12.27
CA LYS A 158 4.70 -20.89 -12.17
C LYS A 158 4.38 -19.52 -12.75
N ALA A 159 3.35 -19.46 -13.60
CA ALA A 159 2.76 -18.21 -14.06
C ALA A 159 1.95 -17.58 -12.90
N LEU A 160 2.29 -16.33 -12.53
CA LEU A 160 1.74 -15.66 -11.35
C LEU A 160 1.02 -14.38 -11.72
N LEU A 161 -0.11 -14.11 -11.06
CA LEU A 161 -0.81 -12.83 -11.05
C LEU A 161 -0.76 -12.23 -9.64
N ASP A 162 -0.36 -10.96 -9.55
CA ASP A 162 -0.48 -10.11 -8.36
C ASP A 162 -1.49 -8.99 -8.66
N MET A 163 -2.70 -9.11 -8.07
CA MET A 163 -3.82 -8.21 -8.32
C MET A 163 -4.00 -7.21 -7.17
N GLY A 164 -3.96 -5.91 -7.49
CA GLY A 164 -3.79 -4.85 -6.51
C GLY A 164 -2.34 -4.84 -6.01
N CYS A 165 -1.37 -4.80 -6.93
CA CYS A 165 0.03 -5.09 -6.64
C CYS A 165 0.74 -4.01 -5.78
N GLY A 166 0.21 -2.78 -5.71
CA GLY A 166 0.80 -1.69 -4.92
C GLY A 166 2.27 -1.46 -5.27
N THR A 167 3.17 -1.76 -4.35
CA THR A 167 4.64 -1.69 -4.55
C THR A 167 5.21 -2.85 -5.39
N SER A 168 4.40 -3.84 -5.77
CA SER A 168 4.78 -5.13 -6.37
C SER A 168 5.71 -6.01 -5.51
N ILE A 169 5.81 -5.79 -4.23
CA ILE A 169 6.67 -6.58 -3.32
C ILE A 169 6.39 -8.09 -3.42
N LEU A 170 5.12 -8.47 -3.57
CA LEU A 170 4.71 -9.88 -3.65
C LEU A 170 5.14 -10.51 -4.97
N ALA A 171 4.95 -9.81 -6.09
CA ALA A 171 5.42 -10.22 -7.41
C ALA A 171 6.96 -10.30 -7.48
N ILE A 172 7.67 -9.35 -6.85
CA ILE A 172 9.14 -9.33 -6.77
C ILE A 172 9.62 -10.58 -6.02
N LEU A 173 9.10 -10.85 -4.82
CA LEU A 173 9.48 -12.07 -4.08
C LEU A 173 9.15 -13.33 -4.87
N ALA A 174 7.97 -13.41 -5.46
CA ALA A 174 7.58 -14.57 -6.25
C ALA A 174 8.54 -14.79 -7.42
N ARG A 175 8.96 -13.72 -8.10
CA ARG A 175 9.94 -13.79 -9.19
C ARG A 175 11.32 -14.23 -8.70
N MET A 176 11.81 -13.71 -7.57
CA MET A 176 13.06 -14.17 -6.94
C MET A 176 13.01 -15.65 -6.60
N ARG A 177 11.83 -16.19 -6.28
CA ARG A 177 11.59 -17.62 -6.01
C ARG A 177 11.32 -18.45 -7.25
N GLY A 178 11.47 -17.89 -8.46
CA GLY A 178 11.41 -18.62 -9.71
C GLY A 178 10.07 -18.58 -10.43
N ALA A 179 9.07 -17.85 -9.94
CA ALA A 179 7.83 -17.65 -10.69
C ALA A 179 8.12 -16.94 -12.03
N SER A 180 7.55 -17.44 -13.12
CA SER A 180 7.73 -16.84 -14.46
C SER A 180 6.71 -17.42 -15.44
N PRO A 181 5.98 -16.58 -16.21
CA PRO A 181 5.95 -15.12 -16.13
C PRO A 181 5.17 -14.61 -14.91
N CYS A 182 5.46 -13.37 -14.46
CA CYS A 182 4.68 -12.66 -13.45
C CYS A 182 3.91 -11.51 -14.11
N THR A 183 2.66 -11.33 -13.70
CA THR A 183 1.80 -10.21 -14.10
C THR A 183 1.40 -9.47 -12.83
N ALA A 184 1.59 -8.16 -12.79
CA ALA A 184 1.22 -7.29 -11.69
C ALA A 184 0.24 -6.21 -12.20
N ILE A 185 -0.89 -6.04 -11.53
CA ILE A 185 -1.94 -5.12 -11.97
C ILE A 185 -2.37 -4.29 -10.77
N ASP A 186 -2.48 -2.98 -10.98
CA ASP A 186 -3.08 -2.06 -10.03
C ASP A 186 -4.00 -1.07 -10.74
N ILE A 187 -5.05 -0.62 -10.06
CA ILE A 187 -5.97 0.38 -10.59
C ILE A 187 -5.35 1.78 -10.60
N ASP A 188 -4.42 2.02 -9.68
CA ASP A 188 -3.76 3.31 -9.49
C ASP A 188 -2.50 3.42 -10.36
N GLU A 189 -2.45 4.43 -11.22
CA GLU A 189 -1.29 4.72 -12.06
C GLU A 189 -0.02 5.01 -11.22
N TRP A 190 -0.17 5.59 -10.04
CA TRP A 190 0.93 5.85 -9.14
C TRP A 190 1.56 4.54 -8.63
N CYS A 191 0.72 3.57 -8.24
CA CYS A 191 1.17 2.23 -7.86
C CYS A 191 1.90 1.54 -9.01
N VAL A 192 1.41 1.67 -10.24
CA VAL A 192 2.07 1.11 -11.43
C VAL A 192 3.48 1.69 -11.63
N ARG A 193 3.64 3.01 -11.48
CA ARG A 193 4.96 3.66 -11.59
C ARG A 193 5.91 3.21 -10.47
N ASN A 194 5.43 3.22 -9.22
CA ASN A 194 6.21 2.77 -8.08
C ASN A 194 6.61 1.28 -8.18
N SER A 195 5.71 0.43 -8.69
CA SER A 195 6.02 -0.97 -8.99
C SER A 195 7.19 -1.12 -9.96
N LEU A 196 7.20 -0.36 -11.05
CA LEU A 196 8.29 -0.41 -12.04
C LEU A 196 9.63 0.01 -11.43
N GLU A 197 9.66 1.06 -10.61
CA GLU A 197 10.85 1.50 -9.88
C GLU A 197 11.36 0.41 -8.92
N ASN A 198 10.47 -0.22 -8.15
CA ASN A 198 10.83 -1.27 -7.21
C ASN A 198 11.33 -2.53 -7.92
N ILE A 199 10.77 -2.89 -9.07
CA ILE A 199 11.25 -4.00 -9.91
C ILE A 199 12.69 -3.72 -10.39
N GLU A 200 12.97 -2.50 -10.84
CA GLU A 200 14.30 -2.07 -11.26
C GLU A 200 15.30 -2.09 -10.09
N LEU A 201 14.90 -1.56 -8.91
CA LEU A 201 15.72 -1.56 -7.69
C LEU A 201 16.17 -2.97 -7.28
N ASN A 202 15.30 -3.96 -7.46
CA ASN A 202 15.60 -5.35 -7.12
C ASN A 202 16.29 -6.14 -8.26
N GLY A 203 16.48 -5.54 -9.42
CA GLY A 203 17.13 -6.18 -10.56
C GLY A 203 16.40 -7.43 -11.07
N VAL A 204 15.09 -7.53 -10.86
CA VAL A 204 14.28 -8.67 -11.33
C VAL A 204 13.66 -8.37 -12.70
N ASP A 205 13.49 -9.41 -13.50
CA ASP A 205 12.90 -9.36 -14.83
C ASP A 205 11.59 -10.15 -14.92
N ASN A 206 10.95 -10.18 -16.09
CA ASN A 206 9.75 -10.99 -16.37
C ASN A 206 8.57 -10.70 -15.43
N ILE A 207 8.43 -9.46 -14.97
CA ILE A 207 7.24 -8.95 -14.31
C ILE A 207 6.60 -7.91 -15.22
N ALA A 208 5.44 -8.22 -15.79
CA ALA A 208 4.66 -7.29 -16.62
C ALA A 208 3.71 -6.50 -15.73
N VAL A 209 3.98 -5.20 -15.55
CA VAL A 209 3.12 -4.29 -14.78
C VAL A 209 2.15 -3.56 -15.70
N SER A 210 0.89 -3.44 -15.32
CA SER A 210 -0.11 -2.67 -16.07
C SER A 210 -1.17 -2.08 -15.16
N GLN A 211 -1.68 -0.89 -15.55
CA GLN A 211 -2.86 -0.33 -14.93
C GLN A 211 -4.10 -1.08 -15.36
N GLY A 212 -5.01 -1.37 -14.41
CA GLY A 212 -6.27 -2.03 -14.68
C GLY A 212 -6.95 -2.59 -13.45
N ASP A 213 -8.14 -3.11 -13.67
CA ASP A 213 -8.95 -3.86 -12.70
C ASP A 213 -9.15 -5.31 -13.16
N ALA A 214 -10.02 -6.06 -12.49
CA ALA A 214 -10.30 -7.46 -12.83
C ALA A 214 -10.84 -7.66 -14.26
N SER A 215 -11.44 -6.65 -14.88
CA SER A 215 -11.92 -6.73 -16.28
C SER A 215 -10.77 -6.83 -17.27
N SER A 216 -9.60 -6.29 -16.93
CA SER A 216 -8.39 -6.35 -17.77
C SER A 216 -7.80 -7.75 -17.92
N LEU A 217 -8.27 -8.71 -17.12
CA LEU A 217 -7.80 -10.10 -17.16
C LEU A 217 -8.29 -10.92 -18.37
N GLU A 218 -9.26 -10.43 -19.15
CA GLU A 218 -9.83 -11.19 -20.25
C GLU A 218 -8.80 -11.69 -21.27
N SER A 219 -7.72 -10.94 -21.47
CA SER A 219 -6.63 -11.29 -22.41
C SER A 219 -5.38 -11.84 -21.74
N LYS A 220 -5.39 -12.06 -20.41
CA LYS A 220 -4.22 -12.43 -19.62
C LYS A 220 -4.34 -13.86 -19.07
N GLY A 221 -3.20 -14.47 -18.71
CA GLY A 221 -3.14 -15.81 -18.16
C GLY A 221 -3.13 -16.94 -19.23
N PRO A 222 -3.40 -18.19 -18.88
CA PRO A 222 -3.82 -18.61 -17.53
C PRO A 222 -2.69 -18.57 -16.51
N PHE A 223 -3.06 -18.57 -15.20
CA PHE A 223 -2.14 -18.48 -14.08
C PHE A 223 -2.14 -19.74 -13.22
N ASP A 224 -0.98 -20.08 -12.66
CA ASP A 224 -0.80 -21.17 -11.72
C ASP A 224 -0.93 -20.71 -10.26
N MET A 225 -0.72 -19.42 -10.03
CA MET A 225 -0.95 -18.76 -8.76
C MET A 225 -1.53 -17.35 -8.98
N VAL A 226 -2.55 -17.03 -8.21
CA VAL A 226 -3.13 -15.69 -8.14
C VAL A 226 -3.01 -15.18 -6.71
N ILE A 227 -2.52 -13.96 -6.55
CA ILE A 227 -2.45 -13.23 -5.29
C ILE A 227 -3.36 -12.03 -5.38
N ALA A 228 -4.16 -11.79 -4.34
CA ALA A 228 -4.97 -10.58 -4.21
C ALA A 228 -4.97 -10.13 -2.73
N ASN A 229 -4.17 -9.10 -2.42
CA ASN A 229 -4.08 -8.51 -1.09
C ASN A 229 -4.81 -7.15 -1.08
N ILE A 230 -6.14 -7.22 -1.16
CA ILE A 230 -7.06 -6.07 -1.29
C ILE A 230 -8.27 -6.24 -0.39
N ASN A 231 -9.09 -5.20 -0.26
CA ASN A 231 -10.22 -5.26 0.66
C ASN A 231 -11.27 -6.34 0.29
N ARG A 232 -11.94 -6.88 1.31
CA ARG A 232 -12.94 -7.96 1.21
C ARG A 232 -14.00 -7.73 0.14
N ASN A 233 -14.54 -6.53 0.03
CA ASN A 233 -15.68 -6.27 -0.86
C ASN A 233 -15.27 -6.38 -2.34
N ILE A 234 -14.06 -5.92 -2.67
CA ILE A 234 -13.49 -6.08 -4.01
C ILE A 234 -13.20 -7.55 -4.28
N LEU A 235 -12.60 -8.27 -3.31
CA LEU A 235 -12.34 -9.72 -3.46
C LEU A 235 -13.61 -10.50 -3.78
N LEU A 236 -14.71 -10.24 -3.07
CA LEU A 236 -16.00 -10.90 -3.31
C LEU A 236 -16.58 -10.58 -4.69
N ALA A 237 -16.41 -9.34 -5.18
CA ALA A 237 -16.90 -8.93 -6.50
C ALA A 237 -16.09 -9.54 -7.65
N ASP A 238 -14.76 -9.62 -7.48
CA ASP A 238 -13.81 -9.88 -8.56
C ASP A 238 -13.32 -11.33 -8.61
N MET A 239 -13.51 -12.12 -7.55
CA MET A 239 -13.01 -13.49 -7.42
C MET A 239 -13.32 -14.38 -8.64
N LYS A 240 -14.52 -14.27 -9.22
CA LYS A 240 -14.93 -15.00 -10.43
C LYS A 240 -14.02 -14.72 -11.63
N HIS A 241 -13.49 -13.50 -11.76
CA HIS A 241 -12.59 -13.11 -12.84
C HIS A 241 -11.21 -13.76 -12.66
N TYR A 242 -10.74 -13.83 -11.41
CA TYR A 242 -9.48 -14.52 -11.07
C TYR A 242 -9.58 -16.00 -11.40
N ILE A 243 -10.65 -16.67 -10.92
CA ILE A 243 -10.88 -18.11 -11.09
C ILE A 243 -11.00 -18.48 -12.58
N ALA A 244 -11.64 -17.63 -13.39
CA ALA A 244 -11.75 -17.84 -14.83
C ALA A 244 -10.38 -17.89 -15.53
N ARG A 245 -9.33 -17.30 -14.92
CA ARG A 245 -7.98 -17.24 -15.48
C ARG A 245 -6.96 -18.15 -14.78
N MET A 246 -7.41 -18.99 -13.87
CA MET A 246 -6.56 -19.97 -13.18
C MET A 246 -6.52 -21.30 -13.95
N ASN A 247 -5.36 -21.91 -13.97
CA ASN A 247 -5.19 -23.28 -14.42
C ASN A 247 -5.90 -24.28 -13.46
N PRO A 248 -6.28 -25.49 -13.92
CA PRO A 248 -6.64 -26.57 -13.00
C PRO A 248 -5.49 -26.85 -12.02
N GLY A 249 -5.81 -26.94 -10.74
CA GLY A 249 -4.82 -27.12 -9.67
C GLY A 249 -4.08 -25.84 -9.24
N ALA A 250 -4.38 -24.70 -9.85
CA ALA A 250 -3.80 -23.41 -9.46
C ALA A 250 -4.25 -22.98 -8.06
N GLU A 251 -3.42 -22.16 -7.42
CA GLU A 251 -3.65 -21.63 -6.07
C GLU A 251 -4.10 -20.18 -6.11
N LEU A 252 -5.05 -19.82 -5.23
CA LEU A 252 -5.48 -18.44 -4.98
C LEU A 252 -5.15 -18.06 -3.53
N LEU A 253 -4.31 -17.05 -3.37
CA LEU A 253 -3.98 -16.42 -2.08
C LEU A 253 -4.70 -15.10 -1.96
N MET A 254 -5.52 -14.94 -0.92
CA MET A 254 -6.24 -13.70 -0.64
C MET A 254 -5.98 -13.20 0.76
N SER A 255 -5.83 -11.89 0.91
CA SER A 255 -5.70 -11.19 2.18
C SER A 255 -6.25 -9.76 2.05
N GLY A 256 -6.15 -8.94 3.12
CA GLY A 256 -6.75 -7.61 3.17
C GLY A 256 -8.08 -7.59 3.91
N PHE A 257 -8.32 -8.59 4.76
CA PHE A 257 -9.53 -8.74 5.58
C PHE A 257 -9.22 -9.42 6.92
N TYR A 258 -10.17 -9.39 7.83
CA TYR A 258 -10.03 -9.97 9.16
C TYR A 258 -10.49 -11.44 9.21
N ILE A 259 -10.09 -12.16 10.25
CA ILE A 259 -10.47 -13.56 10.47
C ILE A 259 -12.01 -13.76 10.48
N ASP A 260 -12.76 -12.76 10.91
CA ASP A 260 -14.23 -12.80 10.95
C ASP A 260 -14.84 -12.82 9.54
N ASP A 261 -14.10 -12.40 8.52
CA ASP A 261 -14.51 -12.39 7.11
C ASP A 261 -14.23 -13.72 6.38
N ILE A 262 -13.44 -14.62 6.97
CA ILE A 262 -13.09 -15.92 6.34
C ILE A 262 -14.35 -16.70 5.91
N PRO A 263 -15.42 -16.81 6.72
CA PRO A 263 -16.60 -17.57 6.31
C PRO A 263 -17.23 -17.07 5.02
N VAL A 264 -17.39 -15.76 4.83
CA VAL A 264 -18.01 -15.19 3.62
C VAL A 264 -17.10 -15.31 2.40
N ILE A 265 -15.79 -15.11 2.58
CA ILE A 265 -14.79 -15.31 1.51
C ILE A 265 -14.77 -16.77 1.08
N ARG A 266 -14.78 -17.71 2.02
CA ARG A 266 -14.79 -19.14 1.75
C ARG A 266 -16.07 -19.58 1.02
N GLU A 267 -17.23 -19.13 1.47
CA GLU A 267 -18.51 -19.43 0.82
C GLU A 267 -18.51 -19.01 -0.65
N GLU A 268 -18.03 -17.79 -0.95
CA GLU A 268 -17.94 -17.30 -2.32
C GLU A 268 -16.92 -18.09 -3.15
N ALA A 269 -15.75 -18.42 -2.59
CA ALA A 269 -14.72 -19.20 -3.24
C ALA A 269 -15.23 -20.61 -3.60
N GLU A 270 -15.86 -21.32 -2.66
CA GLU A 270 -16.41 -22.66 -2.85
C GLU A 270 -17.58 -22.64 -3.84
N ARG A 271 -18.42 -21.60 -3.86
CA ARG A 271 -19.48 -21.40 -4.85
C ARG A 271 -18.92 -21.29 -6.27
N ASN A 272 -17.73 -20.71 -6.41
CA ASN A 272 -17.05 -20.58 -7.68
C ASN A 272 -16.10 -21.76 -8.02
N GLY A 273 -16.17 -22.87 -7.25
CA GLY A 273 -15.48 -24.13 -7.54
C GLY A 273 -14.06 -24.21 -6.99
N LEU A 274 -13.68 -23.35 -6.04
CA LEU A 274 -12.42 -23.48 -5.33
C LEU A 274 -12.58 -24.36 -4.09
N HIS A 275 -11.47 -24.93 -3.64
CA HIS A 275 -11.37 -25.69 -2.40
C HIS A 275 -10.52 -24.94 -1.39
N PHE A 276 -11.04 -24.76 -0.17
CA PHE A 276 -10.28 -24.19 0.95
C PHE A 276 -9.13 -25.12 1.32
N VAL A 277 -7.91 -24.58 1.42
CA VAL A 277 -6.70 -25.30 1.84
C VAL A 277 -6.40 -25.01 3.30
N HIS A 278 -6.05 -23.80 3.62
CA HIS A 278 -5.81 -23.31 4.98
C HIS A 278 -5.86 -21.79 5.05
N HIS A 279 -5.70 -21.26 6.25
CA HIS A 279 -5.45 -19.83 6.46
C HIS A 279 -4.29 -19.62 7.42
N ARG A 280 -3.72 -18.41 7.37
CA ARG A 280 -2.80 -17.85 8.38
C ARG A 280 -3.43 -16.61 8.98
N GLU A 281 -3.04 -16.30 10.22
CA GLU A 281 -3.50 -15.09 10.88
C GLU A 281 -2.35 -14.37 11.61
N LYS A 282 -2.46 -13.05 11.72
CA LYS A 282 -1.59 -12.19 12.51
C LYS A 282 -2.38 -10.97 12.94
N ASN A 283 -2.48 -10.70 14.24
CA ASN A 283 -3.21 -9.55 14.78
C ASN A 283 -4.64 -9.42 14.21
N ARG A 284 -5.38 -10.55 14.16
CA ARG A 284 -6.73 -10.69 13.56
C ARG A 284 -6.82 -10.53 12.03
N TRP A 285 -5.77 -10.12 11.35
CA TRP A 285 -5.70 -10.16 9.89
C TRP A 285 -5.52 -11.58 9.39
N ALA A 286 -6.13 -11.90 8.26
CA ALA A 286 -6.08 -13.23 7.68
C ALA A 286 -5.49 -13.23 6.27
N ALA A 287 -4.78 -14.32 5.94
CA ALA A 287 -4.48 -14.73 4.58
C ALA A 287 -5.04 -16.12 4.36
N VAL A 288 -5.78 -16.32 3.27
CA VAL A 288 -6.46 -17.59 2.97
C VAL A 288 -5.95 -18.15 1.67
N LYS A 289 -5.66 -19.46 1.66
CA LYS A 289 -5.29 -20.21 0.47
C LYS A 289 -6.42 -21.09 0.00
N PHE A 290 -6.73 -21.01 -1.29
CA PHE A 290 -7.64 -21.89 -2.01
C PHE A 290 -6.93 -22.58 -3.16
N GLN A 291 -7.49 -23.67 -3.65
CA GLN A 291 -7.04 -24.41 -4.82
C GLN A 291 -8.21 -24.66 -5.80
N LYS A 292 -7.94 -24.50 -7.10
CA LYS A 292 -8.89 -24.75 -8.18
C LYS A 292 -8.93 -26.22 -8.59
#